data_417a911e1d61e845eca355a3f51ea2bb
#
_entry.id   417a911e1d61e845eca355a3f51ea2bb
#
_cell.length_a   1.000
_cell.length_b   1.000
_cell.length_c   1.000
_cell.angle_alpha   90.00
_cell.angle_beta   90.00
_cell.angle_gamma   90.00
#
_symmetry.space_group_name_H-M   'P 1'
#
loop_
_entity.id
_entity.type
_entity.pdbx_description
1 polymer ?
#
loop_
_entity_poly.entity_id
_entity_poly.type
_entity_poly.pdbx_seq_one_letter_code
_entity_poly.pdbx_strand_id
1 'polypeptide(L)'
;VTPEAVAALESYARQPINYLVHEFFSSSWEAFYSVDVASELAPLGLELLGSATLADNHPPLVLDAASLPVVAAIPDPRQAQLAMDFAVNRRFRRDVFVRGRPRLSSDEVLHNVHAQVVGTLDDPERMETRVRVPRGDIRFQLDFIRALRGLLTGGAVALGDVMAALAGPDRDPVGTARNLAFLVASGALRPFARPQQLPARPTQPRAANPVVERVLQDAVSHGITRAIPSAALGTGMEVTAGQALGVQWVLRGATTAPLLEAALRTQPAAPKESAQLAAQ
;
A
#
# COMPACT_ATOMS: atom_id res chain seq x y z
N VAL A 1 22.79 18.12 -18.33
CA VAL A 1 21.47 17.76 -17.76
C VAL A 1 21.16 16.36 -18.27
N THR A 2 20.88 15.41 -17.39
CA THR A 2 20.57 14.04 -17.79
C THR A 2 19.14 13.95 -18.34
N PRO A 3 18.83 12.98 -19.23
CA PRO A 3 17.47 12.77 -19.76
C PRO A 3 16.42 12.61 -18.64
N GLU A 4 16.80 11.97 -17.53
CA GLU A 4 15.94 11.78 -16.35
C GLU A 4 15.61 13.11 -15.66
N ALA A 5 16.57 14.04 -15.59
CA ALA A 5 16.35 15.36 -15.01
C ALA A 5 15.40 16.20 -15.90
N VAL A 6 15.54 16.09 -17.23
CA VAL A 6 14.62 16.74 -18.17
C VAL A 6 13.22 16.19 -18.01
N ALA A 7 13.04 14.86 -18.00
CA ALA A 7 11.75 14.21 -17.79
C ALA A 7 11.09 14.59 -16.45
N ALA A 8 11.90 14.72 -15.39
CA ALA A 8 11.41 15.19 -14.10
C ALA A 8 10.91 16.64 -14.16
N LEU A 9 11.66 17.55 -14.78
CA LEU A 9 11.24 18.95 -14.96
C LEU A 9 9.95 19.07 -15.78
N GLU A 10 9.84 18.30 -16.86
CA GLU A 10 8.61 18.24 -17.66
C GLU A 10 7.42 17.71 -16.86
N SER A 11 7.65 16.74 -15.99
CA SER A 11 6.61 16.21 -15.07
C SER A 11 6.18 17.29 -14.09
N TYR A 12 7.12 18.03 -13.50
CA TYR A 12 6.79 19.14 -12.58
C TYR A 12 6.06 20.28 -13.28
N ALA A 13 6.45 20.63 -14.50
CA ALA A 13 5.78 21.68 -15.28
C ALA A 13 4.28 21.41 -15.54
N ARG A 14 3.84 20.15 -15.42
CA ARG A 14 2.43 19.74 -15.56
C ARG A 14 1.66 19.74 -14.24
N GLN A 15 2.33 19.95 -13.11
CA GLN A 15 1.67 19.97 -11.79
C GLN A 15 0.88 21.26 -11.58
N PRO A 16 -0.19 21.22 -10.77
CA PRO A 16 -0.92 22.43 -10.38
C PRO A 16 -0.01 23.45 -9.70
N ILE A 17 -0.24 24.74 -9.97
CA ILE A 17 0.61 25.81 -9.44
C ILE A 17 0.68 25.81 -7.90
N ASN A 18 -0.42 25.51 -7.22
CA ASN A 18 -0.43 25.38 -5.77
C ASN A 18 0.49 24.26 -5.25
N TYR A 19 0.58 23.12 -5.95
CA TYR A 19 1.54 22.07 -5.64
C TYR A 19 2.97 22.60 -5.77
N LEU A 20 3.31 23.22 -6.90
CA LEU A 20 4.66 23.75 -7.14
C LEU A 20 5.05 24.79 -6.09
N VAL A 21 4.13 25.69 -5.71
CA VAL A 21 4.38 26.70 -4.68
C VAL A 21 4.68 26.05 -3.33
N HIS A 22 3.91 25.07 -2.91
CA HIS A 22 4.12 24.38 -1.63
C HIS A 22 5.38 23.54 -1.60
N GLU A 23 5.69 22.84 -2.69
CA GLU A 23 6.80 21.89 -2.73
C GLU A 23 8.17 22.55 -3.00
N PHE A 24 8.21 23.65 -3.76
CA PHE A 24 9.49 24.17 -4.27
C PHE A 24 9.76 25.64 -3.96
N PHE A 25 8.74 26.45 -3.66
CA PHE A 25 8.91 27.89 -3.46
C PHE A 25 8.89 28.33 -2.00
N SER A 26 9.00 27.41 -1.06
CA SER A 26 9.21 27.74 0.35
C SER A 26 10.64 28.28 0.54
N SER A 27 10.78 29.41 1.21
CA SER A 27 12.09 29.95 1.60
C SER A 27 12.87 29.06 2.57
N SER A 28 12.18 28.13 3.22
CA SER A 28 12.74 27.15 4.16
C SER A 28 12.86 25.76 3.55
N TRP A 29 12.78 25.65 2.21
CA TRP A 29 12.91 24.35 1.56
C TRP A 29 14.35 23.84 1.65
N GLU A 30 14.52 22.68 2.24
CA GLU A 30 15.80 22.00 2.41
C GLU A 30 15.65 20.50 2.18
N ALA A 31 16.61 19.89 1.52
CA ALA A 31 16.67 18.46 1.32
C ALA A 31 17.57 17.82 2.39
N PHE A 32 17.04 16.79 3.07
CA PHE A 32 17.78 16.07 4.13
C PHE A 32 18.11 14.65 3.69
N TYR A 33 19.27 14.16 4.11
CA TYR A 33 19.54 12.73 4.09
C TYR A 33 18.83 12.05 5.28
N SER A 34 18.38 10.83 5.06
CA SER A 34 17.67 10.05 6.09
C SER A 34 18.52 9.81 7.35
N VAL A 35 19.84 9.69 7.17
CA VAL A 35 20.82 9.53 8.28
C VAL A 35 20.96 10.78 9.13
N ASP A 36 20.86 11.97 8.53
CA ASP A 36 20.95 13.23 9.24
C ASP A 36 19.71 13.44 10.10
N VAL A 37 18.52 13.20 9.52
CA VAL A 37 17.24 13.25 10.26
C VAL A 37 17.27 12.27 11.43
N ALA A 38 17.74 11.04 11.21
CA ALA A 38 17.85 10.05 12.27
C ALA A 38 18.84 10.48 13.37
N SER A 39 19.92 11.16 13.00
CA SER A 39 20.93 11.66 13.94
C SER A 39 20.42 12.84 14.76
N GLU A 40 19.64 13.74 14.18
CA GLU A 40 19.02 14.86 14.88
C GLU A 40 17.92 14.40 15.85
N LEU A 41 17.19 13.33 15.51
CA LEU A 41 16.11 12.79 16.34
C LEU A 41 16.61 11.89 17.48
N ALA A 42 17.80 11.30 17.34
CA ALA A 42 18.36 10.38 18.34
C ALA A 42 18.54 11.02 19.74
N PRO A 43 19.04 12.26 19.91
CA PRO A 43 19.12 12.91 21.23
C PRO A 43 17.78 13.12 21.90
N LEU A 44 16.68 13.12 21.14
CA LEU A 44 15.31 13.21 21.64
C LEU A 44 14.74 11.84 22.06
N GLY A 45 15.55 10.80 21.99
CA GLY A 45 15.15 9.42 22.30
C GLY A 45 14.26 8.80 21.22
N LEU A 46 14.29 9.32 19.99
CA LEU A 46 13.57 8.79 18.85
C LEU A 46 14.50 7.89 18.01
N GLU A 47 14.06 6.68 17.77
CA GLU A 47 14.77 5.69 16.98
C GLU A 47 13.98 5.38 15.71
N LEU A 48 14.68 5.25 14.58
CA LEU A 48 14.07 4.81 13.32
C LEU A 48 13.58 3.37 13.46
N LEU A 49 12.27 3.17 13.31
CA LEU A 49 11.66 1.84 13.28
C LEU A 49 11.73 1.23 11.88
N GLY A 50 11.49 2.03 10.87
CA GLY A 50 11.49 1.62 9.46
C GLY A 50 10.69 2.58 8.60
N SER A 51 10.52 2.22 7.34
CA SER A 51 9.70 2.99 6.40
C SER A 51 8.21 2.63 6.51
N ALA A 52 7.33 3.61 6.47
CA ALA A 52 5.89 3.42 6.30
C ALA A 52 5.54 2.92 4.87
N THR A 53 6.45 3.06 3.91
CA THR A 53 6.39 2.37 2.62
C THR A 53 6.96 0.97 2.82
N LEU A 54 6.10 -0.02 3.07
CA LEU A 54 6.52 -1.35 3.54
C LEU A 54 7.55 -2.04 2.64
N ALA A 55 7.47 -1.84 1.33
CA ALA A 55 8.45 -2.39 0.38
C ALA A 55 9.89 -1.93 0.66
N ASP A 56 10.07 -0.71 1.18
CA ASP A 56 11.38 -0.13 1.47
C ASP A 56 12.10 -0.83 2.63
N ASN A 57 11.37 -1.57 3.46
CA ASN A 57 11.94 -2.40 4.53
C ASN A 57 12.47 -3.74 4.02
N HIS A 58 12.30 -4.04 2.75
CA HIS A 58 12.71 -5.28 2.12
C HIS A 58 13.62 -4.99 0.91
N PRO A 59 14.95 -4.87 1.09
CA PRO A 59 15.89 -4.55 0.01
C PRO A 59 15.66 -5.36 -1.29
N PRO A 60 15.32 -6.69 -1.24
CA PRO A 60 15.02 -7.44 -2.45
C PRO A 60 13.80 -6.97 -3.24
N LEU A 61 12.94 -6.12 -2.68
CA LEU A 61 11.77 -5.56 -3.39
C LEU A 61 12.09 -4.25 -4.13
N VAL A 62 13.17 -3.59 -3.75
CA VAL A 62 13.52 -2.26 -4.26
C VAL A 62 14.85 -2.21 -5.01
N LEU A 63 15.85 -3.03 -4.61
CA LEU A 63 17.16 -3.08 -5.23
C LEU A 63 17.21 -4.09 -6.38
N ASP A 64 17.96 -3.76 -7.41
CA ASP A 64 18.31 -4.71 -8.46
C ASP A 64 19.34 -5.76 -7.98
N ALA A 65 19.59 -6.76 -8.83
CA ALA A 65 20.49 -7.87 -8.49
C ALA A 65 21.97 -7.43 -8.31
N ALA A 66 22.39 -6.33 -8.91
CA ALA A 66 23.76 -5.82 -8.79
C ALA A 66 23.94 -5.00 -7.50
N SER A 67 22.95 -4.17 -7.16
CA SER A 67 22.99 -3.30 -5.98
C SER A 67 22.76 -4.05 -4.67
N LEU A 68 21.97 -5.11 -4.69
CA LEU A 68 21.59 -5.86 -3.48
C LEU A 68 22.80 -6.38 -2.68
N PRO A 69 23.80 -7.09 -3.25
CA PRO A 69 24.96 -7.56 -2.51
C PRO A 69 25.86 -6.42 -2.02
N VAL A 70 25.91 -5.31 -2.75
CA VAL A 70 26.72 -4.14 -2.36
C VAL A 70 26.13 -3.51 -1.08
N VAL A 71 24.83 -3.28 -1.06
CA VAL A 71 24.16 -2.72 0.11
C VAL A 71 24.20 -3.70 1.29
N ALA A 72 24.00 -5.00 1.04
CA ALA A 72 24.06 -6.03 2.08
C ALA A 72 25.45 -6.19 2.73
N ALA A 73 26.52 -5.79 2.05
CA ALA A 73 27.88 -5.83 2.58
C ALA A 73 28.22 -4.65 3.51
N ILE A 74 27.36 -3.64 3.63
CA ILE A 74 27.58 -2.47 4.50
C ILE A 74 27.22 -2.84 5.93
N PRO A 75 28.17 -2.82 6.89
CA PRO A 75 27.92 -3.28 8.26
C PRO A 75 27.00 -2.36 9.08
N ASP A 76 27.09 -1.05 8.85
CA ASP A 76 26.28 -0.06 9.54
C ASP A 76 24.87 0.00 8.88
N PRO A 77 23.80 -0.34 9.61
CA PRO A 77 22.44 -0.31 9.07
C PRO A 77 22.00 1.07 8.55
N ARG A 78 22.47 2.16 9.15
CA ARG A 78 22.15 3.53 8.73
C ARG A 78 22.82 3.83 7.39
N GLN A 79 24.08 3.46 7.25
CA GLN A 79 24.82 3.62 5.98
C GLN A 79 24.27 2.71 4.89
N ALA A 80 23.88 1.47 5.22
CA ALA A 80 23.19 0.58 4.29
C ALA A 80 21.87 1.18 3.79
N GLN A 81 21.10 1.81 4.68
CA GLN A 81 19.86 2.50 4.33
C GLN A 81 20.12 3.69 3.39
N LEU A 82 21.13 4.50 3.68
CA LEU A 82 21.54 5.62 2.82
C LEU A 82 22.01 5.13 1.44
N ALA A 83 22.81 4.08 1.40
CA ALA A 83 23.28 3.48 0.14
C ALA A 83 22.10 2.94 -0.69
N MET A 84 21.07 2.37 -0.04
CA MET A 84 19.85 1.96 -0.71
C MET A 84 19.09 3.16 -1.30
N ASP A 85 19.01 4.28 -0.57
CA ASP A 85 18.36 5.50 -1.08
C ASP A 85 19.06 6.02 -2.34
N PHE A 86 20.39 6.02 -2.37
CA PHE A 86 21.15 6.37 -3.57
C PHE A 86 20.94 5.39 -4.71
N ALA A 87 20.97 4.08 -4.43
CA ALA A 87 20.83 3.05 -5.46
C ALA A 87 19.48 3.14 -6.21
N VAL A 88 18.41 3.59 -5.54
CA VAL A 88 17.07 3.74 -6.14
C VAL A 88 16.71 5.19 -6.45
N ASN A 89 17.65 6.13 -6.34
CA ASN A 89 17.42 7.57 -6.51
C ASN A 89 16.20 8.04 -5.71
N ARG A 90 16.19 7.75 -4.40
CA ARG A 90 15.08 8.04 -3.50
C ARG A 90 14.91 9.54 -3.34
N ARG A 91 13.76 10.05 -3.73
CA ARG A 91 13.43 11.49 -3.63
C ARG A 91 12.58 11.82 -2.42
N PHE A 92 11.85 10.84 -1.90
CA PHE A 92 10.92 11.02 -0.81
C PHE A 92 10.87 9.78 0.08
N ARG A 93 10.85 10.01 1.40
CA ARG A 93 10.70 8.95 2.41
C ARG A 93 9.53 9.24 3.34
N ARG A 94 8.98 8.19 3.89
CA ARG A 94 7.97 8.21 4.95
C ARG A 94 8.48 7.32 6.06
N ASP A 95 9.27 7.88 6.97
CA ASP A 95 9.91 7.13 8.04
C ASP A 95 9.08 7.16 9.32
N VAL A 96 9.10 6.05 10.05
CA VAL A 96 8.45 5.90 11.35
C VAL A 96 9.51 5.91 12.42
N PHE A 97 9.42 6.88 13.33
CA PHE A 97 10.26 6.97 14.52
C PHE A 97 9.48 6.62 15.76
N VAL A 98 10.10 5.93 16.72
CA VAL A 98 9.48 5.53 17.97
C VAL A 98 10.35 5.94 19.15
N ARG A 99 9.71 6.26 20.27
CA ARG A 99 10.39 6.55 21.53
C ARG A 99 10.23 5.36 22.46
N GLY A 100 11.35 4.95 23.11
CA GLY A 100 11.30 3.93 24.14
C GLY A 100 10.85 2.56 23.61
N ARG A 101 11.47 2.08 22.54
CA ARG A 101 11.15 0.78 21.95
C ARG A 101 11.38 -0.35 22.94
N PRO A 102 10.34 -1.08 23.39
CA PRO A 102 10.52 -2.27 24.21
C PRO A 102 11.25 -3.35 23.37
N ARG A 103 12.21 -4.03 24.01
CA ARG A 103 12.82 -5.22 23.40
C ARG A 103 11.90 -6.40 23.68
N LEU A 104 11.30 -6.92 22.65
CA LEU A 104 10.50 -8.13 22.70
C LEU A 104 11.43 -9.35 22.58
N SER A 105 11.11 -10.41 23.29
CA SER A 105 11.69 -11.73 23.06
C SER A 105 11.27 -12.29 21.70
N SER A 106 11.99 -13.27 21.19
CA SER A 106 11.65 -13.93 19.92
C SER A 106 10.23 -14.51 19.93
N ASP A 107 9.81 -15.08 21.07
CA ASP A 107 8.46 -15.65 21.21
C ASP A 107 7.36 -14.58 21.20
N GLU A 108 7.60 -13.42 21.85
CA GLU A 108 6.67 -12.28 21.80
C GLU A 108 6.58 -11.69 20.39
N VAL A 109 7.70 -11.58 19.68
CA VAL A 109 7.71 -11.15 18.27
C VAL A 109 6.89 -12.12 17.42
N LEU A 110 7.15 -13.42 17.56
CA LEU A 110 6.43 -14.45 16.80
C LEU A 110 4.95 -14.45 17.11
N HIS A 111 4.57 -14.36 18.39
CA HIS A 111 3.19 -14.25 18.82
C HIS A 111 2.50 -13.03 18.19
N ASN A 112 3.14 -11.86 18.26
CA ASN A 112 2.59 -10.63 17.70
C ASN A 112 2.47 -10.69 16.17
N VAL A 113 3.42 -11.32 15.48
CA VAL A 113 3.35 -11.52 14.02
C VAL A 113 2.21 -12.48 13.67
N HIS A 114 2.08 -13.58 14.37
CA HIS A 114 1.01 -14.56 14.14
C HIS A 114 -0.39 -13.99 14.43
N ALA A 115 -0.49 -13.08 15.38
CA ALA A 115 -1.76 -12.40 15.71
C ALA A 115 -2.17 -11.34 14.68
N GLN A 116 -1.27 -10.91 13.77
CA GLN A 116 -1.63 -9.98 12.71
C GLN A 116 -2.67 -10.61 11.79
N VAL A 117 -3.66 -9.82 11.42
CA VAL A 117 -4.72 -10.25 10.50
C VAL A 117 -4.42 -9.71 9.11
N VAL A 118 -4.49 -10.57 8.12
CA VAL A 118 -4.26 -10.21 6.70
C VAL A 118 -5.43 -10.63 5.83
N GLY A 119 -5.65 -9.88 4.77
CA GLY A 119 -6.69 -10.15 3.81
C GLY A 119 -6.45 -9.40 2.50
N THR A 120 -7.39 -9.50 1.58
CA THR A 120 -7.40 -8.72 0.34
C THR A 120 -8.66 -7.84 0.28
N LEU A 121 -8.58 -6.70 -0.42
CA LEU A 121 -9.73 -5.86 -0.75
C LEU A 121 -10.39 -6.29 -2.05
N ASP A 122 -9.66 -7.02 -2.87
CA ASP A 122 -10.14 -7.57 -4.12
C ASP A 122 -10.71 -8.98 -3.91
N ASP A 123 -11.37 -9.49 -4.94
CA ASP A 123 -11.79 -10.89 -4.97
C ASP A 123 -10.55 -11.80 -4.87
N PRO A 124 -10.45 -12.68 -3.85
CA PRO A 124 -9.30 -13.57 -3.71
C PRO A 124 -9.00 -14.39 -4.96
N GLU A 125 -10.02 -14.78 -5.73
CA GLU A 125 -9.83 -15.55 -6.98
C GLU A 125 -9.07 -14.77 -8.05
N ARG A 126 -9.06 -13.45 -7.98
CA ARG A 126 -8.30 -12.56 -8.89
C ARG A 126 -6.87 -12.31 -8.46
N MET A 127 -6.44 -12.80 -7.30
CA MET A 127 -5.06 -12.62 -6.85
C MET A 127 -4.09 -13.27 -7.86
N GLU A 128 -3.21 -12.47 -8.43
CA GLU A 128 -2.28 -12.92 -9.45
C GLU A 128 -1.03 -13.57 -8.84
N THR A 129 -0.39 -14.46 -9.62
CA THR A 129 0.93 -15.02 -9.27
C THR A 129 2.06 -14.01 -9.48
N ARG A 130 1.78 -12.90 -10.15
CA ARG A 130 2.72 -11.82 -10.45
C ARG A 130 2.29 -10.55 -9.76
N VAL A 131 3.19 -9.95 -9.01
CA VAL A 131 2.95 -8.72 -8.26
C VAL A 131 4.01 -7.70 -8.61
N ARG A 132 3.59 -6.47 -8.88
CA ARG A 132 4.47 -5.34 -9.16
C ARG A 132 5.06 -4.78 -7.87
N VAL A 133 6.37 -4.59 -7.86
CA VAL A 133 7.14 -3.95 -6.80
C VAL A 133 8.10 -2.91 -7.39
N PRO A 134 8.71 -2.02 -6.61
CA PRO A 134 9.57 -0.95 -7.14
C PRO A 134 10.66 -1.43 -8.11
N ARG A 135 11.30 -2.56 -7.83
CA ARG A 135 12.34 -3.12 -8.71
C ARG A 135 11.81 -3.81 -9.98
N GLY A 136 10.52 -4.02 -10.11
CA GLY A 136 9.90 -4.77 -11.22
C GLY A 136 8.85 -5.77 -10.75
N ASP A 137 8.71 -6.90 -11.45
CA ASP A 137 7.71 -7.91 -11.13
C ASP A 137 8.31 -9.07 -10.33
N ILE A 138 7.60 -9.49 -9.29
CA ILE A 138 7.89 -10.73 -8.54
C ILE A 138 6.86 -11.77 -8.95
N ARG A 139 7.32 -13.02 -9.10
CA ARG A 139 6.45 -14.17 -9.37
C ARG A 139 6.45 -15.11 -8.17
N PHE A 140 5.26 -15.52 -7.78
CA PHE A 140 5.01 -16.52 -6.75
C PHE A 140 4.61 -17.85 -7.40
N GLN A 141 4.88 -18.95 -6.72
CA GLN A 141 4.45 -20.28 -7.16
C GLN A 141 2.92 -20.35 -7.21
N LEU A 142 2.39 -20.95 -8.28
CA LEU A 142 0.94 -21.03 -8.50
C LEU A 142 0.23 -21.73 -7.33
N ASP A 143 0.81 -22.84 -6.83
CA ASP A 143 0.20 -23.61 -5.74
C ASP A 143 0.20 -22.85 -4.41
N PHE A 144 1.19 -21.98 -4.18
CA PHE A 144 1.21 -21.06 -3.04
C PHE A 144 0.04 -20.06 -3.13
N ILE A 145 -0.12 -19.39 -4.28
CA ILE A 145 -1.21 -18.43 -4.48
C ILE A 145 -2.59 -19.11 -4.45
N ARG A 146 -2.73 -20.32 -5.04
CA ARG A 146 -3.98 -21.08 -5.01
C ARG A 146 -4.39 -21.44 -3.58
N ALA A 147 -3.46 -21.93 -2.78
CA ALA A 147 -3.72 -22.23 -1.36
C ALA A 147 -4.11 -20.97 -0.58
N LEU A 148 -3.42 -19.85 -0.82
CA LEU A 148 -3.71 -18.57 -0.18
C LEU A 148 -5.09 -18.03 -0.58
N ARG A 149 -5.49 -18.12 -1.85
CA ARG A 149 -6.84 -17.77 -2.32
C ARG A 149 -7.91 -18.52 -1.52
N GLY A 150 -7.76 -19.85 -1.39
CA GLY A 150 -8.70 -20.67 -0.63
C GLY A 150 -8.87 -20.22 0.82
N LEU A 151 -7.78 -19.86 1.49
CA LEU A 151 -7.82 -19.34 2.86
C LEU A 151 -8.52 -17.98 2.97
N LEU A 152 -8.36 -17.12 1.98
CA LEU A 152 -8.91 -15.76 1.98
C LEU A 152 -10.36 -15.66 1.47
N THR A 153 -10.92 -16.74 0.91
CA THR A 153 -12.32 -16.75 0.41
C THR A 153 -13.33 -16.45 1.52
N GLY A 154 -13.01 -16.84 2.77
CA GLY A 154 -13.84 -16.56 3.95
C GLY A 154 -13.65 -15.16 4.55
N GLY A 155 -12.67 -14.40 4.08
CA GLY A 155 -12.34 -13.07 4.59
C GLY A 155 -10.91 -12.92 5.09
N ALA A 156 -10.69 -11.96 5.98
CA ALA A 156 -9.38 -11.71 6.58
C ALA A 156 -9.09 -12.72 7.71
N VAL A 157 -7.88 -13.28 7.73
CA VAL A 157 -7.45 -14.36 8.63
C VAL A 157 -6.19 -13.98 9.39
N ALA A 158 -5.98 -14.59 10.56
CA ALA A 158 -4.73 -14.42 11.30
C ALA A 158 -3.53 -14.98 10.53
N LEU A 159 -2.42 -14.28 10.55
CA LEU A 159 -1.22 -14.68 9.83
C LEU A 159 -0.68 -16.03 10.32
N GLY A 160 -0.83 -16.32 11.61
CA GLY A 160 -0.49 -17.64 12.20
C GLY A 160 -1.27 -18.79 11.57
N ASP A 161 -2.57 -18.60 11.33
CA ASP A 161 -3.44 -19.60 10.68
C ASP A 161 -3.02 -19.78 9.21
N VAL A 162 -2.70 -18.69 8.51
CA VAL A 162 -2.18 -18.75 7.14
C VAL A 162 -0.86 -19.53 7.10
N MET A 163 0.07 -19.22 8.02
CA MET A 163 1.35 -19.91 8.13
C MET A 163 1.17 -21.41 8.41
N ALA A 164 0.28 -21.77 9.34
CA ALA A 164 0.00 -23.17 9.68
C ALA A 164 -0.63 -23.92 8.50
N ALA A 165 -1.59 -23.31 7.81
CA ALA A 165 -2.25 -23.93 6.66
C ALA A 165 -1.33 -24.07 5.43
N LEU A 166 -0.35 -23.18 5.28
CA LEU A 166 0.66 -23.25 4.23
C LEU A 166 1.89 -24.08 4.62
N ALA A 167 1.98 -24.52 5.88
CA ALA A 167 3.04 -25.44 6.32
C ALA A 167 2.88 -26.82 5.64
N GLY A 168 4.02 -27.48 5.40
CA GLY A 168 4.05 -28.82 4.84
C GLY A 168 5.48 -29.36 4.80
N PRO A 169 5.66 -30.68 4.67
CA PRO A 169 6.99 -31.31 4.72
C PRO A 169 7.93 -30.80 3.62
N ASP A 170 7.37 -30.37 2.48
CA ASP A 170 8.14 -29.89 1.33
C ASP A 170 8.15 -28.35 1.20
N ARG A 171 7.66 -27.63 2.19
CA ARG A 171 7.59 -26.17 2.17
C ARG A 171 8.56 -25.57 3.17
N ASP A 172 9.40 -24.67 2.69
CA ASP A 172 10.28 -23.84 3.50
C ASP A 172 9.47 -22.80 4.30
N PRO A 173 9.42 -22.91 5.65
CA PRO A 173 8.68 -21.96 6.49
C PRO A 173 9.21 -20.52 6.36
N VAL A 174 10.53 -20.37 6.20
CA VAL A 174 11.19 -19.06 6.05
C VAL A 174 10.81 -18.43 4.71
N GLY A 175 10.84 -19.24 3.64
CA GLY A 175 10.39 -18.81 2.31
C GLY A 175 8.90 -18.46 2.30
N THR A 176 8.06 -19.22 3.01
CA THR A 176 6.63 -18.92 3.16
C THR A 176 6.41 -17.60 3.87
N ALA A 177 7.06 -17.36 5.01
CA ALA A 177 6.98 -16.09 5.74
C ALA A 177 7.46 -14.91 4.89
N ARG A 178 8.58 -15.09 4.17
CA ARG A 178 9.10 -14.07 3.24
C ARG A 178 8.12 -13.76 2.12
N ASN A 179 7.49 -14.76 1.52
CA ASN A 179 6.50 -14.56 0.46
C ASN A 179 5.27 -13.80 0.98
N LEU A 180 4.79 -14.12 2.16
CA LEU A 180 3.69 -13.38 2.81
C LEU A 180 4.08 -11.93 3.11
N ALA A 181 5.29 -11.69 3.65
CA ALA A 181 5.80 -10.35 3.87
C ALA A 181 5.89 -9.54 2.56
N PHE A 182 6.30 -10.16 1.46
CA PHE A 182 6.37 -9.51 0.15
C PHE A 182 4.98 -9.19 -0.41
N LEU A 183 3.99 -10.06 -0.21
CA LEU A 183 2.60 -9.79 -0.60
C LEU A 183 2.01 -8.63 0.22
N VAL A 184 2.32 -8.55 1.52
CA VAL A 184 1.91 -7.42 2.36
C VAL A 184 2.63 -6.14 1.91
N ALA A 185 3.93 -6.20 1.71
CA ALA A 185 4.74 -5.04 1.31
C ALA A 185 4.35 -4.48 -0.07
N SER A 186 3.87 -5.34 -0.99
CA SER A 186 3.37 -4.94 -2.30
C SER A 186 1.91 -4.43 -2.29
N GLY A 187 1.19 -4.63 -1.17
CA GLY A 187 -0.22 -4.30 -1.04
C GLY A 187 -1.19 -5.32 -1.63
N ALA A 188 -0.69 -6.46 -2.16
CA ALA A 188 -1.54 -7.58 -2.61
C ALA A 188 -2.27 -8.24 -1.43
N LEU A 189 -1.63 -8.29 -0.26
CA LEU A 189 -2.28 -8.51 1.03
C LEU A 189 -2.26 -7.21 1.84
N ARG A 190 -3.29 -7.01 2.64
CA ARG A 190 -3.39 -5.86 3.53
C ARG A 190 -3.59 -6.29 4.97
N PRO A 191 -2.98 -5.58 5.93
CA PRO A 191 -3.32 -5.75 7.34
C PRO A 191 -4.76 -5.31 7.60
N PHE A 192 -5.47 -6.08 8.42
CA PHE A 192 -6.80 -5.76 8.92
C PHE A 192 -6.73 -5.55 10.44
N ALA A 193 -7.56 -4.64 10.96
CA ALA A 193 -7.59 -4.34 12.38
C ALA A 193 -8.07 -5.54 13.24
N ARG A 194 -8.83 -6.44 12.64
CA ARG A 194 -9.36 -7.67 13.25
C ARG A 194 -9.81 -8.65 12.18
N PRO A 195 -9.96 -9.94 12.51
CA PRO A 195 -10.56 -10.92 11.62
C PRO A 195 -11.91 -10.42 11.12
N GLN A 196 -12.11 -10.48 9.82
CA GLN A 196 -13.35 -10.08 9.17
C GLN A 196 -13.83 -11.26 8.35
N GLN A 197 -15.03 -11.74 8.64
CA GLN A 197 -15.76 -12.48 7.63
C GLN A 197 -16.22 -11.48 6.57
N LEU A 198 -15.94 -11.75 5.32
CA LEU A 198 -16.50 -10.94 4.24
C LEU A 198 -18.02 -11.07 4.36
N PRO A 199 -18.77 -9.98 4.62
CA PRO A 199 -20.20 -10.06 4.63
C PRO A 199 -20.65 -10.56 3.26
N ALA A 200 -21.62 -11.42 3.23
CA ALA A 200 -22.36 -11.68 2.01
C ALA A 200 -22.71 -10.33 1.37
N ARG A 201 -22.62 -10.25 0.02
CA ARG A 201 -22.91 -8.99 -0.69
C ARG A 201 -24.14 -8.34 -0.09
N PRO A 202 -24.10 -7.06 0.29
CA PRO A 202 -25.25 -6.41 0.90
C PRO A 202 -26.41 -6.50 -0.08
N THR A 203 -27.47 -7.15 0.34
CA THR A 203 -28.70 -7.31 -0.47
C THR A 203 -29.65 -6.12 -0.34
N GLN A 204 -29.35 -5.21 0.60
CA GLN A 204 -30.14 -4.02 0.88
C GLN A 204 -29.27 -2.76 0.91
N PRO A 205 -29.82 -1.61 0.48
CA PRO A 205 -29.15 -0.33 0.63
C PRO A 205 -28.80 -0.08 2.09
N ARG A 206 -27.59 0.40 2.34
CA ARG A 206 -27.18 0.85 3.68
C ARG A 206 -27.01 2.37 3.65
N ALA A 207 -27.57 3.04 4.65
CA ALA A 207 -27.25 4.44 4.87
C ALA A 207 -25.76 4.57 5.14
N ALA A 208 -25.06 5.33 4.31
CA ALA A 208 -23.67 5.68 4.58
C ALA A 208 -23.60 6.78 5.64
N ASN A 209 -22.45 6.86 6.31
CA ASN A 209 -22.16 8.04 7.12
C ASN A 209 -22.16 9.28 6.20
N PRO A 210 -22.84 10.38 6.55
CA PRO A 210 -22.94 11.59 5.72
C PRO A 210 -21.57 12.15 5.31
N VAL A 211 -20.54 12.01 6.16
CA VAL A 211 -19.17 12.43 5.84
C VAL A 211 -18.61 11.58 4.72
N VAL A 212 -18.80 10.25 4.78
CA VAL A 212 -18.35 9.32 3.72
C VAL A 212 -19.06 9.63 2.41
N GLU A 213 -20.38 9.86 2.44
CA GLU A 213 -21.15 10.25 1.25
C GLU A 213 -20.61 11.54 0.62
N ARG A 214 -20.31 12.53 1.44
CA ARG A 214 -19.73 13.81 0.97
C ARG A 214 -18.37 13.60 0.31
N VAL A 215 -17.49 12.78 0.92
CA VAL A 215 -16.17 12.46 0.38
C VAL A 215 -16.28 11.68 -0.94
N LEU A 216 -17.18 10.71 -1.03
CA LEU A 216 -17.44 9.96 -2.26
C LEU A 216 -17.98 10.89 -3.36
N GLN A 217 -18.91 11.80 -3.02
CA GLN A 217 -19.44 12.79 -3.96
C GLN A 217 -18.34 13.72 -4.47
N ASP A 218 -17.46 14.19 -3.59
CA ASP A 218 -16.32 15.05 -3.94
C ASP A 218 -15.35 14.32 -4.90
N ALA A 219 -15.03 13.05 -4.62
CA ALA A 219 -14.21 12.22 -5.50
C ALA A 219 -14.80 12.12 -6.92
N VAL A 220 -16.09 11.85 -7.03
CA VAL A 220 -16.80 11.72 -8.30
C VAL A 220 -16.89 13.05 -9.04
N SER A 221 -17.28 14.13 -8.35
CA SER A 221 -17.52 15.44 -8.97
C SER A 221 -16.26 16.09 -9.52
N HIS A 222 -15.10 15.81 -8.91
CA HIS A 222 -13.83 16.40 -9.32
C HIS A 222 -12.89 15.42 -10.04
N GLY A 223 -13.30 14.16 -10.20
CA GLY A 223 -12.47 13.13 -10.88
C GLY A 223 -11.19 12.77 -10.11
N ILE A 224 -11.17 12.90 -8.77
CA ILE A 224 -9.97 12.79 -7.94
C ILE A 224 -10.05 11.60 -6.98
N THR A 225 -8.88 11.13 -6.55
CA THR A 225 -8.76 10.11 -5.49
C THR A 225 -9.01 10.76 -4.12
N ARG A 226 -9.76 10.08 -3.27
CA ARG A 226 -10.03 10.45 -1.88
C ARG A 226 -9.81 9.28 -0.95
N ALA A 227 -9.59 9.56 0.32
CA ALA A 227 -9.53 8.55 1.38
C ALA A 227 -10.86 8.50 2.14
N ILE A 228 -11.40 7.29 2.32
CA ILE A 228 -12.56 7.04 3.18
C ILE A 228 -12.15 6.17 4.38
N PRO A 229 -12.74 6.36 5.56
CA PRO A 229 -12.44 5.55 6.73
C PRO A 229 -12.90 4.10 6.52
N SER A 230 -12.06 3.15 6.89
CA SER A 230 -12.37 1.72 6.89
C SER A 230 -12.19 1.13 8.28
N ALA A 231 -13.28 0.75 8.93
CA ALA A 231 -13.22 0.08 10.23
C ALA A 231 -12.56 -1.31 10.14
N ALA A 232 -12.63 -1.96 8.98
CA ALA A 232 -12.00 -3.25 8.73
C ALA A 232 -10.48 -3.14 8.70
N LEU A 233 -9.97 -2.11 8.04
CA LEU A 233 -8.52 -1.86 7.96
C LEU A 233 -7.99 -1.10 9.19
N GLY A 234 -8.86 -0.47 9.98
CA GLY A 234 -8.45 0.43 11.07
C GLY A 234 -7.77 1.71 10.59
N THR A 235 -7.90 2.06 9.31
CA THR A 235 -7.26 3.20 8.66
C THR A 235 -8.09 3.71 7.49
N GLY A 236 -7.59 4.73 6.78
CA GLY A 236 -8.18 5.19 5.54
C GLY A 236 -7.95 4.22 4.38
N MET A 237 -8.91 4.17 3.47
CA MET A 237 -8.82 3.46 2.21
C MET A 237 -8.96 4.46 1.07
N GLU A 238 -7.99 4.51 0.18
CA GLU A 238 -8.07 5.34 -1.02
C GLU A 238 -9.12 4.78 -1.98
N VAL A 239 -9.91 5.67 -2.54
CA VAL A 239 -10.90 5.37 -3.57
C VAL A 239 -10.74 6.35 -4.73
N THR A 240 -10.61 5.81 -5.92
CA THR A 240 -10.64 6.61 -7.15
C THR A 240 -12.05 7.09 -7.44
N ALA A 241 -12.22 8.07 -8.32
CA ALA A 241 -13.54 8.55 -8.72
C ALA A 241 -14.47 7.42 -9.21
N GLY A 242 -13.93 6.48 -10.00
CA GLY A 242 -14.70 5.31 -10.48
C GLY A 242 -15.10 4.36 -9.35
N GLN A 243 -14.20 4.10 -8.43
CA GLN A 243 -14.51 3.27 -7.24
C GLN A 243 -15.52 3.97 -6.32
N ALA A 244 -15.36 5.29 -6.11
CA ALA A 244 -16.29 6.09 -5.31
C ALA A 244 -17.71 6.04 -5.89
N LEU A 245 -17.83 6.15 -7.21
CA LEU A 245 -19.09 6.00 -7.94
C LEU A 245 -19.70 4.61 -7.73
N GLY A 246 -18.89 3.55 -7.89
CA GLY A 246 -19.32 2.17 -7.64
C GLY A 246 -19.83 1.97 -6.21
N VAL A 247 -19.12 2.51 -5.21
CA VAL A 247 -19.53 2.48 -3.80
C VAL A 247 -20.88 3.20 -3.60
N GLN A 248 -21.06 4.40 -4.17
CA GLN A 248 -22.33 5.13 -4.09
C GLN A 248 -23.50 4.32 -4.67
N TRP A 249 -23.31 3.64 -5.78
CA TRP A 249 -24.36 2.81 -6.38
C TRP A 249 -24.69 1.59 -5.53
N VAL A 250 -23.69 0.92 -4.99
CA VAL A 250 -23.90 -0.20 -4.06
C VAL A 250 -24.66 0.27 -2.82
N LEU A 251 -24.32 1.40 -2.25
CA LEU A 251 -25.03 2.00 -1.12
C LEU A 251 -26.49 2.33 -1.45
N ARG A 252 -26.80 2.67 -2.71
CA ARG A 252 -28.16 2.92 -3.21
C ARG A 252 -28.91 1.67 -3.67
N GLY A 253 -28.30 0.48 -3.51
CA GLY A 253 -28.92 -0.82 -3.82
C GLY A 253 -28.60 -1.39 -5.20
N ALA A 254 -27.72 -0.77 -5.99
CA ALA A 254 -27.25 -1.33 -7.26
C ALA A 254 -26.19 -2.42 -7.02
N THR A 255 -26.63 -3.60 -6.61
CA THR A 255 -25.74 -4.70 -6.18
C THR A 255 -25.47 -5.75 -7.25
N THR A 256 -26.06 -5.63 -8.43
CA THR A 256 -25.86 -6.56 -9.55
C THR A 256 -25.27 -5.85 -10.77
N ALA A 257 -24.57 -6.58 -11.64
CA ALA A 257 -23.97 -6.01 -12.85
C ALA A 257 -24.99 -5.26 -13.74
N PRO A 258 -26.21 -5.80 -14.02
CA PRO A 258 -27.21 -5.08 -14.80
C PRO A 258 -27.66 -3.75 -14.17
N LEU A 259 -27.79 -3.72 -12.83
CA LEU A 259 -28.16 -2.49 -12.11
C LEU A 259 -27.02 -1.44 -12.15
N LEU A 260 -25.78 -1.89 -12.06
CA LEU A 260 -24.61 -1.03 -12.21
C LEU A 260 -24.49 -0.48 -13.63
N GLU A 261 -24.71 -1.31 -14.66
CA GLU A 261 -24.74 -0.87 -16.06
C GLU A 261 -25.87 0.13 -16.33
N ALA A 262 -27.07 -0.10 -15.80
CA ALA A 262 -28.18 0.83 -15.90
C ALA A 262 -27.85 2.18 -15.25
N ALA A 263 -27.22 2.15 -14.07
CA ALA A 263 -26.78 3.35 -13.36
C ALA A 263 -25.70 4.13 -14.15
N LEU A 264 -24.74 3.44 -14.79
CA LEU A 264 -23.74 4.04 -15.68
C LEU A 264 -24.37 4.79 -16.85
N ARG A 265 -25.39 4.21 -17.48
CA ARG A 265 -26.07 4.82 -18.65
C ARG A 265 -26.87 6.08 -18.32
N THR A 266 -27.27 6.25 -17.06
CA THR A 266 -28.07 7.40 -16.60
C THR A 266 -27.21 8.56 -16.10
N GLN A 267 -25.91 8.41 -16.03
CA GLN A 267 -25.01 9.50 -15.62
C GLN A 267 -24.80 10.51 -16.72
N PRO A 268 -24.86 11.83 -16.42
CA PRO A 268 -24.40 12.83 -17.36
C PRO A 268 -22.91 12.61 -17.64
N ALA A 269 -22.51 12.75 -18.92
CA ALA A 269 -21.11 12.63 -19.32
C ALA A 269 -20.26 13.55 -18.43
N ALA A 270 -19.18 12.97 -17.84
CA ALA A 270 -18.23 13.77 -17.08
C ALA A 270 -17.68 14.91 -17.96
N PRO A 271 -17.42 16.10 -17.39
CA PRO A 271 -16.78 17.18 -18.14
C PRO A 271 -15.51 16.67 -18.84
N LYS A 272 -15.29 17.05 -20.09
CA LYS A 272 -14.17 16.54 -20.90
C LYS A 272 -12.77 16.75 -20.29
N GLU A 273 -12.63 17.63 -19.33
CA GLU A 273 -11.39 17.85 -18.59
C GLU A 273 -10.99 16.68 -17.68
N SER A 274 -11.95 15.89 -17.20
CA SER A 274 -11.65 14.71 -16.36
C SER A 274 -11.18 13.49 -17.18
N ALA A 275 -11.46 13.44 -18.46
CA ALA A 275 -11.02 12.35 -19.34
C ALA A 275 -9.52 12.45 -19.71
N GLN A 276 -8.92 13.63 -19.66
CA GLN A 276 -7.49 13.82 -19.89
C GLN A 276 -6.62 13.48 -18.67
N LEU A 277 -7.17 13.56 -17.45
CA LEU A 277 -6.49 13.18 -16.22
C LEU A 277 -6.56 11.67 -15.92
N ALA A 278 -7.51 10.96 -16.47
CA ALA A 278 -7.65 9.50 -16.30
C ALA A 278 -6.82 8.68 -17.31
N ALA A 279 -6.22 9.33 -18.30
CA ALA A 279 -5.37 8.72 -19.33
C ALA A 279 -3.86 8.95 -19.08
N GLN A 280 -3.50 9.56 -17.96
CA GLN A 280 -2.14 9.73 -17.43
C GLN A 280 -1.94 8.93 -16.13
#